data_b3789405d414e209ccc6fb2fdbbb4c7c
#
_entry.id   b3789405d414e209ccc6fb2fdbbb4c7c
#
_cell.length_a   1.000
_cell.length_b   1.000
_cell.length_c   1.000
_cell.angle_alpha   90.00
_cell.angle_beta   90.00
_cell.angle_gamma   90.00
#
_symmetry.space_group_name_H-M   'P 1'
#
loop_
_entity.id
_entity.type
_entity.pdbx_description
1 polymer ?
#
loop_
_entity_poly.entity_id
_entity_poly.type
_entity_poly.pdbx_seq_one_letter_code
_entity_poly.pdbx_strand_id
1 'polypeptide(L)'
;MFSRRMDPPPNKSFSKSHKVTKSSSSFSKSHGVSKSRHEHRRRPTTATSSSRAASTDISMTTNSTLTPSIVTLIIGKDQRIFAAHEDVLCASPWFQKSLSDQYMDSQSGKRIHLPDEEPEIFSSVLEYLYKGDYYPRLVHNKRRNSWEIEQLDEEKGTSESTIYHHGIDGDILKDTVIYCTAEKYGLEELKRVSLRKQGLQSGIQCSTILASARYAYAHTPDTDSKLRAHYLALIIRSRSTFKRSGTMQLEMYNGGTQLFFDLFVALCNHVDDISSTSSTPRSNRGLF
;
A
#
# COMPACT_ATOMS: atom_id res chain seq x y z
N MET A 1 -18.44 -48.28 -41.35
CA MET A 1 -18.12 -48.03 -39.94
C MET A 1 -18.71 -46.67 -39.57
N PHE A 2 -19.75 -46.64 -38.74
CA PHE A 2 -20.60 -45.48 -38.49
C PHE A 2 -20.01 -44.62 -37.37
N SER A 3 -19.73 -43.34 -37.69
CA SER A 3 -19.41 -42.32 -36.72
C SER A 3 -20.67 -41.64 -36.25
N ARG A 4 -21.04 -41.83 -34.98
CA ARG A 4 -22.19 -41.13 -34.35
C ARG A 4 -21.67 -39.78 -33.81
N ARG A 5 -22.25 -38.70 -34.34
CA ARG A 5 -22.19 -37.36 -33.74
C ARG A 5 -23.09 -37.33 -32.52
N MET A 6 -22.58 -36.85 -31.37
CA MET A 6 -23.36 -36.48 -30.18
C MET A 6 -23.58 -34.98 -30.18
N ASP A 7 -24.86 -34.60 -30.14
CA ASP A 7 -25.27 -33.20 -29.97
C ASP A 7 -25.19 -32.77 -28.50
N PRO A 8 -24.86 -31.51 -28.22
CA PRO A 8 -24.84 -31.00 -26.84
C PRO A 8 -26.26 -30.68 -26.31
N PRO A 9 -26.49 -30.79 -24.99
CA PRO A 9 -27.79 -30.53 -24.39
C PRO A 9 -28.10 -29.01 -24.31
N PRO A 10 -29.43 -28.63 -24.32
CA PRO A 10 -29.85 -27.24 -24.37
C PRO A 10 -29.68 -26.50 -23.05
N ASN A 11 -29.22 -25.26 -23.15
CA ASN A 11 -29.06 -24.28 -22.06
C ASN A 11 -30.44 -23.88 -21.50
N LYS A 12 -30.66 -24.14 -20.22
CA LYS A 12 -31.82 -23.59 -19.48
C LYS A 12 -31.43 -22.27 -18.82
N SER A 13 -31.95 -21.18 -19.36
CA SER A 13 -31.87 -19.85 -18.76
C SER A 13 -32.88 -19.74 -17.61
N PHE A 14 -32.41 -19.47 -16.40
CA PHE A 14 -33.22 -19.08 -15.25
C PHE A 14 -33.19 -17.56 -15.08
N SER A 15 -34.29 -16.92 -15.51
CA SER A 15 -34.55 -15.53 -15.16
C SER A 15 -35.24 -15.47 -13.80
N LYS A 16 -34.61 -14.89 -12.77
CA LYS A 16 -35.26 -14.50 -11.51
C LYS A 16 -35.53 -13.02 -11.53
N SER A 17 -36.84 -12.71 -11.58
CA SER A 17 -37.38 -11.38 -11.37
C SER A 17 -37.24 -10.98 -9.89
N HIS A 18 -36.56 -9.86 -9.59
CA HIS A 18 -36.58 -9.24 -8.27
C HIS A 18 -37.70 -8.20 -8.17
N LYS A 19 -38.61 -8.47 -7.26
CA LYS A 19 -39.68 -7.55 -6.80
C LYS A 19 -39.04 -6.39 -6.04
N VAL A 20 -39.30 -5.17 -6.50
CA VAL A 20 -39.01 -3.92 -5.81
C VAL A 20 -40.13 -3.66 -4.81
N THR A 21 -39.81 -3.63 -3.52
CA THR A 21 -40.68 -3.08 -2.48
C THR A 21 -40.22 -1.67 -2.15
N LYS A 22 -41.06 -0.71 -2.48
CA LYS A 22 -41.00 0.67 -2.01
C LYS A 22 -41.47 0.72 -0.56
N SER A 23 -40.72 1.27 0.35
CA SER A 23 -41.22 1.77 1.63
C SER A 23 -40.86 3.24 1.78
N SER A 24 -41.90 4.04 1.82
CA SER A 24 -41.94 5.45 2.16
C SER A 24 -42.06 5.61 3.68
N SER A 25 -41.26 6.50 4.27
CA SER A 25 -41.60 7.19 5.54
C SER A 25 -40.73 8.45 5.63
N SER A 26 -41.34 9.56 5.42
CA SER A 26 -41.96 10.58 6.26
C SER A 26 -40.97 11.37 7.13
N PHE A 27 -40.92 12.62 6.76
CA PHE A 27 -40.46 13.85 7.41
C PHE A 27 -40.54 13.90 8.94
N SER A 28 -39.52 14.50 9.57
CA SER A 28 -39.68 15.38 10.71
C SER A 28 -38.63 16.48 10.69
N LYS A 29 -39.10 17.71 10.58
CA LYS A 29 -38.36 18.95 10.83
C LYS A 29 -38.26 19.17 12.33
N SER A 30 -37.11 19.61 12.80
CA SER A 30 -37.05 20.45 13.99
C SER A 30 -36.00 21.53 13.80
N HIS A 31 -36.46 22.76 13.97
CA HIS A 31 -35.71 24.02 14.04
C HIS A 31 -34.92 24.10 15.35
N GLY A 32 -33.71 24.63 15.28
CA GLY A 32 -32.95 25.06 16.44
C GLY A 32 -31.89 26.08 16.04
N VAL A 33 -32.29 27.36 16.08
CA VAL A 33 -31.41 28.53 15.92
C VAL A 33 -30.78 28.81 17.26
N SER A 34 -29.44 28.90 17.30
CA SER A 34 -28.76 29.59 18.40
C SER A 34 -27.58 30.38 17.83
N LYS A 35 -27.77 31.68 17.82
CA LYS A 35 -26.72 32.69 17.66
C LYS A 35 -26.01 32.85 19.01
N SER A 36 -24.70 32.81 19.03
CA SER A 36 -23.91 33.48 20.04
C SER A 36 -22.78 34.28 19.40
N ARG A 37 -22.85 35.53 19.79
CA ARG A 37 -21.98 36.66 19.50
C ARG A 37 -20.91 36.70 20.60
N HIS A 38 -19.63 36.81 20.23
CA HIS A 38 -18.60 37.42 21.09
C HIS A 38 -17.56 38.01 20.15
N GLU A 39 -17.52 39.27 20.03
CA GLU A 39 -16.92 40.37 20.82
C GLU A 39 -15.41 40.51 20.59
N HIS A 40 -15.12 41.60 19.87
CA HIS A 40 -13.80 42.24 19.71
C HIS A 40 -13.19 42.59 21.06
N ARG A 41 -11.92 42.30 21.24
CA ARG A 41 -11.11 43.00 22.24
C ARG A 41 -9.85 43.57 21.63
N ARG A 42 -9.75 44.87 21.75
CA ARG A 42 -8.73 45.79 21.25
C ARG A 42 -7.42 45.67 22.04
N ARG A 43 -6.35 45.94 21.31
CA ARG A 43 -4.97 46.21 21.69
C ARG A 43 -4.86 47.45 22.60
N PRO A 44 -3.84 47.57 23.45
CA PRO A 44 -3.16 48.85 23.60
C PRO A 44 -1.68 48.80 23.27
N THR A 45 -1.28 49.81 22.54
CA THR A 45 0.08 50.27 22.28
C THR A 45 0.62 51.00 23.48
N THR A 46 1.88 50.79 23.86
CA THR A 46 2.71 51.81 24.49
C THR A 46 4.15 51.70 23.99
N ALA A 47 4.59 52.79 23.43
CA ALA A 47 5.98 53.07 23.07
C ALA A 47 6.72 53.58 24.29
N THR A 48 7.98 53.22 24.44
CA THR A 48 8.98 54.15 25.02
C THR A 48 10.37 53.76 24.51
N SER A 49 11.04 54.77 24.03
CA SER A 49 12.38 54.88 23.50
C SER A 49 13.44 54.70 24.58
N SER A 50 14.59 54.10 24.26
CA SER A 50 15.89 54.69 24.64
C SER A 50 17.05 54.04 23.89
N SER A 51 17.87 54.87 23.34
CA SER A 51 19.10 54.70 22.59
C SER A 51 20.22 54.07 23.40
N ARG A 52 21.03 53.14 22.80
CA ARG A 52 22.51 53.26 22.93
C ARG A 52 23.21 52.43 21.85
N ALA A 53 24.08 53.08 21.14
CA ALA A 53 24.98 52.52 20.12
C ALA A 53 26.03 51.59 20.73
N ALA A 54 26.26 50.45 20.13
CA ALA A 54 27.55 49.72 20.14
C ALA A 54 27.70 49.07 18.79
N SER A 55 28.66 49.54 18.06
CA SER A 55 29.19 48.95 16.83
C SER A 55 29.83 47.60 17.18
N THR A 56 29.36 46.54 16.54
CA THR A 56 30.09 45.29 16.48
C THR A 56 29.86 44.64 15.09
N ASP A 57 30.95 44.24 14.51
CA ASP A 57 31.18 43.64 13.20
C ASP A 57 29.99 42.91 12.58
N ILE A 58 29.60 43.39 11.39
CA ILE A 58 28.78 42.66 10.45
C ILE A 58 29.65 41.59 9.81
N SER A 59 29.73 40.43 10.42
CA SER A 59 30.07 39.22 9.69
C SER A 59 28.92 39.03 8.66
N MET A 60 29.29 39.19 7.41
CA MET A 60 28.43 38.83 6.27
C MET A 60 28.07 37.34 6.37
N THR A 61 27.00 37.02 7.04
CA THR A 61 26.27 35.78 6.83
C THR A 61 25.70 35.88 5.42
N THR A 62 26.36 35.24 4.49
CA THR A 62 25.83 34.99 3.14
C THR A 62 24.42 34.45 3.32
N ASN A 63 23.42 35.24 2.92
CA ASN A 63 22.07 34.79 2.68
C ASN A 63 22.14 33.68 1.62
N SER A 64 22.32 32.45 2.03
CA SER A 64 22.04 31.30 1.21
C SER A 64 20.56 31.42 0.86
N THR A 65 20.28 31.82 -0.35
CA THR A 65 18.93 31.78 -0.94
C THR A 65 18.38 30.39 -0.66
N LEU A 66 17.29 30.32 0.11
CA LEU A 66 16.57 29.10 0.47
C LEU A 66 15.85 28.51 -0.76
N THR A 67 16.58 28.32 -1.85
CA THR A 67 16.09 27.50 -2.95
C THR A 67 16.30 26.04 -2.53
N PRO A 68 15.21 25.25 -2.41
CA PRO A 68 15.34 23.86 -2.04
C PRO A 68 16.24 23.15 -3.05
N SER A 69 17.24 22.44 -2.54
CA SER A 69 18.16 21.67 -3.39
C SER A 69 17.38 20.56 -4.11
N ILE A 70 17.54 20.50 -5.43
CA ILE A 70 16.91 19.50 -6.28
C ILE A 70 17.93 18.40 -6.59
N VAL A 71 17.51 17.18 -6.39
CA VAL A 71 18.27 15.95 -6.69
C VAL A 71 17.70 15.33 -7.96
N THR A 72 18.58 14.96 -8.88
CA THR A 72 18.22 14.20 -10.08
C THR A 72 18.35 12.70 -9.78
N LEU A 73 17.27 11.95 -10.04
CA LEU A 73 17.19 10.51 -9.83
C LEU A 73 17.06 9.82 -11.18
N ILE A 74 17.91 8.84 -11.45
CA ILE A 74 17.94 8.08 -12.71
C ILE A 74 17.54 6.65 -12.37
N ILE A 75 16.34 6.24 -12.83
CA ILE A 75 15.64 5.05 -12.36
C ILE A 75 15.47 4.04 -13.49
N GLY A 76 15.74 2.79 -13.16
CA GLY A 76 15.50 1.65 -14.01
C GLY A 76 16.49 1.50 -15.17
N LYS A 77 16.31 0.41 -15.91
CA LYS A 77 17.14 0.11 -17.08
C LYS A 77 16.99 1.15 -18.20
N ASP A 78 15.79 1.72 -18.32
CA ASP A 78 15.47 2.76 -19.30
C ASP A 78 15.97 4.16 -18.89
N GLN A 79 16.63 4.27 -17.74
CA GLN A 79 17.19 5.52 -17.21
C GLN A 79 16.19 6.68 -17.14
N ARG A 80 14.96 6.40 -16.69
CA ARG A 80 13.94 7.45 -16.53
C ARG A 80 14.38 8.45 -15.48
N ILE A 81 14.26 9.74 -15.83
CA ILE A 81 14.73 10.83 -14.98
C ILE A 81 13.57 11.34 -14.13
N PHE A 82 13.82 11.43 -12.83
CA PHE A 82 12.95 12.10 -11.87
C PHE A 82 13.73 13.22 -11.20
N ALA A 83 13.01 14.23 -10.72
CA ALA A 83 13.56 15.32 -9.92
C ALA A 83 12.79 15.40 -8.60
N ALA A 84 13.49 15.51 -7.49
CA ALA A 84 12.88 15.61 -6.17
C ALA A 84 13.66 16.57 -5.28
N HIS A 85 12.98 17.17 -4.30
CA HIS A 85 13.61 18.02 -3.31
C HIS A 85 14.41 17.17 -2.34
N GLU A 86 15.59 17.63 -2.00
CA GLU A 86 16.51 16.92 -1.11
C GLU A 86 15.92 16.69 0.28
N ASP A 87 15.27 17.70 0.85
CA ASP A 87 14.62 17.63 2.16
C ASP A 87 13.49 16.58 2.20
N VAL A 88 12.75 16.41 1.10
CA VAL A 88 11.73 15.38 0.96
C VAL A 88 12.35 13.99 0.88
N LEU A 89 13.42 13.82 0.11
CA LEU A 89 14.14 12.55 0.02
C LEU A 89 14.78 12.15 1.36
N CYS A 90 15.30 13.12 2.12
CA CYS A 90 15.92 12.90 3.43
C CYS A 90 14.93 12.40 4.51
N ALA A 91 13.62 12.33 4.24
CA ALA A 91 12.68 11.58 5.07
C ALA A 91 13.00 10.07 5.10
N SER A 92 13.72 9.56 4.10
CA SER A 92 14.26 8.21 4.05
C SER A 92 15.69 8.19 4.60
N PRO A 93 16.01 7.33 5.60
CA PRO A 93 17.37 7.18 6.12
C PRO A 93 18.38 6.78 5.04
N TRP A 94 17.94 5.98 4.08
CA TRP A 94 18.78 5.54 2.98
C TRP A 94 19.17 6.71 2.06
N PHE A 95 18.21 7.54 1.66
CA PHE A 95 18.49 8.72 0.82
C PHE A 95 19.30 9.76 1.60
N GLN A 96 19.00 9.96 2.87
CA GLN A 96 19.79 10.86 3.73
C GLN A 96 21.27 10.48 3.74
N LYS A 97 21.57 9.19 3.92
CA LYS A 97 22.95 8.69 3.89
C LYS A 97 23.57 8.87 2.50
N SER A 98 22.88 8.41 1.43
CA SER A 98 23.41 8.48 0.06
C SER A 98 23.69 9.91 -0.42
N LEU A 99 22.89 10.88 0.05
CA LEU A 99 23.08 12.31 -0.29
C LEU A 99 24.17 12.97 0.55
N SER A 100 24.37 12.52 1.79
CA SER A 100 25.46 13.00 2.64
C SER A 100 26.82 12.59 2.09
N ASP A 101 26.92 11.38 1.53
CA ASP A 101 28.17 10.87 0.96
C ASP A 101 28.57 11.62 -0.33
N GLN A 102 27.61 12.25 -1.03
CA GLN A 102 27.85 13.02 -2.25
C GLN A 102 28.20 14.51 -2.02
N TYR A 103 28.31 14.94 -0.78
CA TYR A 103 28.55 16.38 -0.45
C TYR A 103 29.89 16.92 -0.99
N MET A 104 30.84 16.05 -1.35
CA MET A 104 32.15 16.43 -1.85
C MET A 104 32.19 16.76 -3.36
N ASP A 105 31.14 16.50 -4.12
CA ASP A 105 31.16 16.65 -5.59
C ASP A 105 30.29 17.82 -6.07
N SER A 106 30.60 19.03 -5.61
CA SER A 106 29.73 20.21 -5.61
C SER A 106 29.48 20.87 -6.98
N GLN A 107 30.06 20.39 -8.09
CA GLN A 107 29.97 21.11 -9.38
C GLN A 107 28.88 20.63 -10.33
N SER A 108 28.30 19.43 -10.15
CA SER A 108 27.38 18.85 -11.14
C SER A 108 25.94 18.62 -10.67
N GLY A 109 25.57 19.12 -9.49
CA GLY A 109 24.26 18.82 -8.89
C GLY A 109 24.18 17.35 -8.39
N LYS A 110 23.42 17.11 -7.33
CA LYS A 110 23.30 15.77 -6.72
C LYS A 110 22.54 14.84 -7.67
N ARG A 111 23.09 13.65 -7.92
CA ARG A 111 22.51 12.62 -8.77
C ARG A 111 22.54 11.26 -8.08
N ILE A 112 21.45 10.52 -8.15
CA ILE A 112 21.35 9.16 -7.65
C ILE A 112 20.92 8.25 -8.79
N HIS A 113 21.64 7.13 -8.98
CA HIS A 113 21.33 6.11 -9.96
C HIS A 113 20.74 4.87 -9.27
N LEU A 114 19.56 4.45 -9.68
CA LEU A 114 18.83 3.29 -9.16
C LEU A 114 18.40 2.39 -10.33
N PRO A 115 19.36 1.66 -10.94
CA PRO A 115 19.08 0.87 -12.16
C PRO A 115 18.19 -0.33 -11.91
N ASP A 116 18.14 -0.83 -10.68
CA ASP A 116 17.39 -2.03 -10.29
C ASP A 116 15.94 -1.71 -9.87
N GLU A 117 15.58 -0.43 -9.79
CA GLU A 117 14.23 -0.01 -9.40
C GLU A 117 13.31 0.11 -10.62
N GLU A 118 12.05 -0.30 -10.43
CA GLU A 118 11.03 -0.08 -11.44
C GLU A 118 10.52 1.37 -11.38
N PRO A 119 10.53 2.13 -12.50
CA PRO A 119 10.14 3.54 -12.50
C PRO A 119 8.73 3.82 -11.99
N GLU A 120 7.79 2.91 -12.23
CA GLU A 120 6.40 3.02 -11.77
C GLU A 120 6.28 2.87 -10.25
N ILE A 121 7.08 1.97 -9.68
CA ILE A 121 7.17 1.79 -8.24
C ILE A 121 7.81 3.02 -7.61
N PHE A 122 8.92 3.47 -8.18
CA PHE A 122 9.62 4.63 -7.66
C PHE A 122 8.76 5.90 -7.71
N SER A 123 7.97 6.08 -8.77
CA SER A 123 6.97 7.15 -8.86
C SER A 123 5.98 7.12 -7.70
N SER A 124 5.52 5.93 -7.31
CA SER A 124 4.62 5.76 -6.16
C SER A 124 5.29 6.06 -4.83
N VAL A 125 6.58 5.70 -4.68
CA VAL A 125 7.39 6.05 -3.49
C VAL A 125 7.57 7.57 -3.39
N LEU A 126 7.88 8.25 -4.50
CA LEU A 126 7.96 9.71 -4.53
C LEU A 126 6.62 10.36 -4.20
N GLU A 127 5.53 9.87 -4.77
CA GLU A 127 4.20 10.39 -4.44
C GLU A 127 3.91 10.28 -2.94
N TYR A 128 4.25 9.14 -2.33
CA TYR A 128 4.13 8.96 -0.89
C TYR A 128 4.98 9.96 -0.09
N LEU A 129 6.24 10.16 -0.47
CA LEU A 129 7.13 11.11 0.21
C LEU A 129 6.59 12.54 0.21
N TYR A 130 5.90 12.95 -0.87
CA TYR A 130 5.29 14.28 -0.99
C TYR A 130 3.91 14.39 -0.36
N LYS A 131 3.11 13.31 -0.33
CA LYS A 131 1.67 13.38 -0.01
C LYS A 131 1.25 12.51 1.18
N GLY A 132 2.14 11.65 1.68
CA GLY A 132 1.82 10.67 2.72
C GLY A 132 1.01 9.46 2.26
N ASP A 133 0.66 9.40 0.97
CA ASP A 133 -0.03 8.26 0.33
C ASP A 133 0.30 8.26 -1.17
N TYR A 134 0.05 7.15 -1.85
CA TYR A 134 0.22 7.00 -3.29
C TYR A 134 -1.08 6.50 -3.94
N TYR A 135 -1.19 6.71 -5.24
CA TYR A 135 -2.38 6.35 -6.00
C TYR A 135 -2.48 4.83 -6.29
N PRO A 136 -3.70 4.20 -6.18
CA PRO A 136 -4.95 4.77 -5.66
C PRO A 136 -4.92 4.96 -4.14
N ARG A 137 -5.56 6.03 -3.64
CA ARG A 137 -5.47 6.43 -2.24
C ARG A 137 -6.32 5.56 -1.32
N LEU A 138 -5.92 5.52 -0.05
CA LEU A 138 -6.75 4.96 1.01
C LEU A 138 -7.78 6.00 1.47
N VAL A 139 -9.06 5.63 1.39
CA VAL A 139 -10.18 6.44 1.85
C VAL A 139 -10.82 5.78 3.06
N HIS A 140 -11.01 6.55 4.13
CA HIS A 140 -11.69 6.06 5.31
C HIS A 140 -13.21 6.25 5.18
N ASN A 141 -13.94 5.14 5.07
CA ASN A 141 -15.40 5.15 5.10
C ASN A 141 -15.91 5.29 6.54
N LYS A 142 -16.24 6.51 6.93
CA LYS A 142 -16.71 6.82 8.30
C LYS A 142 -17.97 6.08 8.70
N ARG A 143 -18.86 5.72 7.74
CA ARG A 143 -20.11 5.02 8.03
C ARG A 143 -19.88 3.55 8.40
N ARG A 144 -18.93 2.90 7.73
CA ARG A 144 -18.58 1.49 7.95
C ARG A 144 -17.40 1.31 8.89
N ASN A 145 -16.74 2.40 9.27
CA ASN A 145 -15.47 2.41 10.00
C ASN A 145 -14.44 1.48 9.35
N SER A 146 -14.37 1.51 8.03
CA SER A 146 -13.50 0.67 7.20
C SER A 146 -12.65 1.51 6.26
N TRP A 147 -11.51 0.96 5.86
CA TRP A 147 -10.67 1.54 4.82
C TRP A 147 -11.06 0.93 3.47
N GLU A 148 -11.11 1.74 2.45
CA GLU A 148 -11.43 1.36 1.08
C GLU A 148 -10.37 2.00 0.16
N ILE A 149 -10.11 1.37 -0.97
CA ILE A 149 -9.27 1.97 -2.02
C ILE A 149 -10.16 2.91 -2.83
N GLU A 150 -9.63 4.09 -3.14
CA GLU A 150 -10.30 5.05 -4.01
C GLU A 150 -10.72 4.38 -5.31
N GLN A 151 -12.03 4.36 -5.57
CA GLN A 151 -12.56 3.82 -6.81
C GLN A 151 -12.34 4.85 -7.92
N LEU A 152 -11.76 4.40 -9.00
CA LEU A 152 -11.65 5.18 -10.22
C LEU A 152 -13.02 5.24 -10.90
N ASP A 153 -13.35 6.40 -11.42
CA ASP A 153 -14.40 6.53 -12.42
C ASP A 153 -14.06 5.62 -13.60
N GLU A 154 -15.00 4.75 -13.99
CA GLU A 154 -14.81 3.73 -15.02
C GLU A 154 -14.29 4.28 -16.36
N GLU A 155 -14.42 5.58 -16.58
CA GLU A 155 -13.91 6.30 -17.77
C GLU A 155 -12.39 6.57 -17.76
N LYS A 156 -11.70 6.49 -16.63
CA LYS A 156 -10.26 6.83 -16.50
C LYS A 156 -9.29 5.66 -16.48
N GLY A 157 -9.77 4.47 -16.78
CA GLY A 157 -8.92 3.27 -16.79
C GLY A 157 -8.80 2.61 -15.41
N THR A 158 -8.76 1.30 -15.42
CA THR A 158 -8.53 0.48 -14.24
C THR A 158 -7.15 0.81 -13.66
N SER A 159 -7.10 1.22 -12.40
CA SER A 159 -5.83 1.21 -11.67
C SER A 159 -5.33 -0.21 -11.65
N GLU A 160 -4.27 -0.49 -12.37
CA GLU A 160 -3.68 -1.81 -12.37
C GLU A 160 -3.12 -2.08 -10.97
N SER A 161 -3.73 -3.05 -10.29
CA SER A 161 -3.23 -3.56 -9.01
C SER A 161 -1.94 -4.34 -9.16
N THR A 162 -1.57 -4.67 -10.41
CA THR A 162 -0.40 -5.44 -10.80
C THR A 162 0.53 -4.60 -11.68
N ILE A 163 1.80 -4.93 -11.63
CA ILE A 163 2.82 -4.40 -12.54
C ILE A 163 3.62 -5.55 -13.14
N TYR A 164 4.09 -5.37 -14.36
CA TYR A 164 5.11 -6.24 -14.90
C TYR A 164 6.48 -5.89 -14.28
N HIS A 165 7.13 -6.89 -13.68
CA HIS A 165 8.42 -6.71 -13.03
C HIS A 165 9.53 -7.40 -13.83
N HIS A 166 10.49 -6.63 -14.35
CA HIS A 166 11.54 -7.13 -15.22
C HIS A 166 12.45 -8.19 -14.55
N GLY A 167 12.65 -8.10 -13.25
CA GLY A 167 13.50 -9.05 -12.51
C GLY A 167 12.88 -10.44 -12.34
N ILE A 168 11.55 -10.56 -12.48
CA ILE A 168 10.81 -11.83 -12.32
C ILE A 168 10.28 -12.32 -13.67
N ASP A 169 10.26 -11.47 -14.68
CA ASP A 169 9.63 -11.72 -15.99
C ASP A 169 8.14 -12.09 -15.82
N GLY A 170 7.40 -11.28 -15.08
CA GLY A 170 5.99 -11.57 -14.80
C GLY A 170 5.27 -10.49 -13.99
N ASP A 171 3.94 -10.67 -13.92
CA ASP A 171 3.05 -9.75 -13.21
C ASP A 171 3.05 -10.04 -11.72
N ILE A 172 3.31 -9.01 -10.93
CA ILE A 172 3.23 -9.04 -9.47
C ILE A 172 2.40 -7.88 -8.93
N LEU A 173 1.93 -8.01 -7.69
CA LEU A 173 1.17 -6.97 -7.03
C LEU A 173 2.04 -5.73 -6.78
N LYS A 174 1.57 -4.58 -7.25
CA LYS A 174 2.23 -3.27 -7.10
C LYS A 174 2.51 -2.97 -5.62
N ASP A 175 1.52 -3.17 -4.75
CA ASP A 175 1.65 -2.91 -3.32
C ASP A 175 2.71 -3.78 -2.64
N THR A 176 2.95 -5.00 -3.15
CA THR A 176 4.02 -5.88 -2.66
C THR A 176 5.40 -5.30 -2.98
N VAL A 177 5.59 -4.85 -4.21
CA VAL A 177 6.88 -4.25 -4.60
C VAL A 177 7.13 -2.97 -3.82
N ILE A 178 6.10 -2.11 -3.67
CA ILE A 178 6.19 -0.89 -2.86
C ILE A 178 6.56 -1.22 -1.41
N TYR A 179 5.99 -2.29 -0.82
CA TYR A 179 6.36 -2.72 0.53
C TYR A 179 7.84 -3.08 0.64
N CYS A 180 8.34 -3.89 -0.30
CA CYS A 180 9.75 -4.31 -0.32
C CYS A 180 10.70 -3.13 -0.58
N THR A 181 10.31 -2.22 -1.47
CA THR A 181 11.06 -0.98 -1.73
C THR A 181 11.07 -0.06 -0.50
N ALA A 182 9.93 0.01 0.22
CA ALA A 182 9.84 0.76 1.47
C ALA A 182 10.76 0.17 2.57
N GLU A 183 10.89 -1.15 2.65
CA GLU A 183 11.87 -1.82 3.52
C GLU A 183 13.29 -1.39 3.17
N LYS A 184 13.66 -1.46 1.88
CA LYS A 184 14.98 -1.06 1.38
C LYS A 184 15.33 0.39 1.75
N TYR A 185 14.36 1.30 1.69
CA TYR A 185 14.55 2.73 1.97
C TYR A 185 14.27 3.14 3.42
N GLY A 186 13.89 2.21 4.30
CA GLY A 186 13.60 2.49 5.70
C GLY A 186 12.34 3.31 5.94
N LEU A 187 11.31 3.14 5.09
CA LEU A 187 10.04 3.88 5.12
C LEU A 187 8.95 3.04 5.81
N GLU A 188 8.99 2.92 7.13
CA GLU A 188 8.07 2.05 7.90
C GLU A 188 6.58 2.40 7.73
N GLU A 189 6.24 3.69 7.62
CA GLU A 189 4.85 4.08 7.41
C GLU A 189 4.37 3.72 6.00
N LEU A 190 5.24 3.81 4.98
CA LEU A 190 4.92 3.35 3.63
C LEU A 190 4.66 1.84 3.60
N LYS A 191 5.42 1.05 4.36
CA LYS A 191 5.16 -0.39 4.52
C LYS A 191 3.76 -0.65 5.10
N ARG A 192 3.33 0.13 6.10
CA ARG A 192 1.99 0.01 6.68
C ARG A 192 0.89 0.36 5.68
N VAL A 193 1.09 1.44 4.91
CA VAL A 193 0.13 1.86 3.88
C VAL A 193 0.01 0.81 2.80
N SER A 194 1.11 0.32 2.24
CA SER A 194 1.11 -0.68 1.16
C SER A 194 0.51 -2.02 1.60
N LEU A 195 0.85 -2.50 2.80
CA LEU A 195 0.27 -3.72 3.36
C LEU A 195 -1.26 -3.60 3.54
N ARG A 196 -1.75 -2.43 3.97
CA ARG A 196 -3.18 -2.18 4.11
C ARG A 196 -3.88 -2.18 2.75
N LYS A 197 -3.31 -1.53 1.74
CA LYS A 197 -3.84 -1.52 0.37
C LYS A 197 -3.89 -2.92 -0.22
N GLN A 198 -2.82 -3.68 -0.08
CA GLN A 198 -2.77 -5.07 -0.54
C GLN A 198 -3.89 -5.94 0.08
N GLY A 199 -4.23 -5.72 1.35
CA GLY A 199 -5.33 -6.42 2.02
C GLY A 199 -6.71 -6.10 1.45
N LEU A 200 -6.86 -5.03 0.70
CA LEU A 200 -8.11 -4.59 0.06
C LEU A 200 -8.22 -5.03 -1.41
N GLN A 201 -7.17 -5.59 -1.99
CA GLN A 201 -7.18 -6.10 -3.37
C GLN A 201 -8.07 -7.34 -3.49
N SER A 202 -8.77 -7.45 -4.62
CA SER A 202 -9.68 -8.55 -4.93
C SER A 202 -9.59 -8.93 -6.41
N GLY A 203 -10.01 -10.13 -6.76
CA GLY A 203 -10.02 -10.59 -8.16
C GLY A 203 -8.65 -10.94 -8.74
N ILE A 204 -7.61 -11.01 -7.93
CA ILE A 204 -6.23 -11.31 -8.37
C ILE A 204 -6.06 -12.80 -8.69
N GLN A 205 -5.34 -13.11 -9.76
CA GLN A 205 -5.06 -14.48 -10.17
C GLN A 205 -4.12 -15.18 -9.17
N CYS A 206 -4.29 -16.50 -9.01
CA CYS A 206 -3.44 -17.31 -8.13
C CYS A 206 -1.96 -17.24 -8.50
N SER A 207 -1.65 -17.25 -9.81
CA SER A 207 -0.28 -17.10 -10.30
C SER A 207 0.38 -15.81 -9.83
N THR A 208 -0.32 -14.68 -9.97
CA THR A 208 0.16 -13.37 -9.53
C THR A 208 0.34 -13.31 -8.02
N ILE A 209 -0.58 -13.91 -7.24
CA ILE A 209 -0.44 -13.98 -5.78
C ILE A 209 0.79 -14.80 -5.39
N LEU A 210 1.01 -15.96 -6.02
CA LEU A 210 2.17 -16.82 -5.74
C LEU A 210 3.49 -16.14 -6.15
N ALA A 211 3.53 -15.51 -7.32
CA ALA A 211 4.70 -14.74 -7.75
C ALA A 211 5.02 -13.59 -6.79
N SER A 212 4.00 -12.85 -6.36
CA SER A 212 4.13 -11.77 -5.38
C SER A 212 4.59 -12.27 -4.01
N ALA A 213 4.06 -13.41 -3.56
CA ALA A 213 4.50 -14.04 -2.31
C ALA A 213 5.98 -14.43 -2.36
N ARG A 214 6.43 -15.06 -3.45
CA ARG A 214 7.85 -15.40 -3.64
C ARG A 214 8.74 -14.15 -3.66
N TYR A 215 8.28 -13.09 -4.33
CA TYR A 215 8.96 -11.80 -4.33
C TYR A 215 9.11 -11.24 -2.91
N ALA A 216 8.03 -11.29 -2.12
CA ALA A 216 8.06 -10.86 -0.73
C ALA A 216 9.09 -11.64 0.09
N TYR A 217 9.12 -12.97 -0.05
CA TYR A 217 10.11 -13.82 0.64
C TYR A 217 11.56 -13.52 0.24
N ALA A 218 11.79 -13.16 -1.02
CA ALA A 218 13.13 -12.84 -1.51
C ALA A 218 13.61 -11.44 -1.09
N HIS A 219 12.69 -10.49 -0.86
CA HIS A 219 13.03 -9.07 -0.68
C HIS A 219 12.64 -8.52 0.71
N THR A 220 12.22 -9.37 1.64
CA THR A 220 12.02 -8.98 3.05
C THR A 220 12.93 -9.79 3.95
N PRO A 221 13.52 -9.18 5.00
CA PRO A 221 14.32 -9.93 5.97
C PRO A 221 13.43 -10.89 6.78
N ASP A 222 14.04 -11.93 7.36
CA ASP A 222 13.32 -12.92 8.18
C ASP A 222 12.69 -12.30 9.43
N THR A 223 13.21 -11.17 9.87
CA THR A 223 12.66 -10.38 11.00
C THR A 223 11.35 -9.68 10.66
N ASP A 224 11.07 -9.42 9.38
CA ASP A 224 9.80 -8.80 8.93
C ASP A 224 8.83 -9.85 8.42
N SER A 225 8.05 -10.40 9.33
CA SER A 225 7.07 -11.44 9.02
C SER A 225 5.71 -10.92 8.53
N LYS A 226 5.45 -9.61 8.57
CA LYS A 226 4.10 -9.06 8.35
C LYS A 226 3.56 -9.34 6.97
N LEU A 227 4.35 -9.05 5.93
CA LEU A 227 3.95 -9.30 4.54
C LEU A 227 3.86 -10.81 4.25
N ARG A 228 4.82 -11.60 4.76
CA ARG A 228 4.81 -13.08 4.64
C ARG A 228 3.56 -13.66 5.29
N ALA A 229 3.23 -13.26 6.52
CA ALA A 229 2.03 -13.71 7.23
C ALA A 229 0.73 -13.32 6.49
N HIS A 230 0.70 -12.14 5.86
CA HIS A 230 -0.44 -11.74 5.02
C HIS A 230 -0.68 -12.74 3.89
N TYR A 231 0.38 -13.15 3.16
CA TYR A 231 0.27 -14.12 2.08
C TYR A 231 -0.15 -15.51 2.57
N LEU A 232 0.44 -15.98 3.66
CA LEU A 232 0.04 -17.26 4.27
C LEU A 232 -1.43 -17.26 4.64
N ALA A 233 -1.90 -16.21 5.33
CA ALA A 233 -3.30 -16.05 5.70
C ALA A 233 -4.23 -15.97 4.48
N LEU A 234 -3.82 -15.28 3.42
CA LEU A 234 -4.58 -15.17 2.17
C LEU A 234 -4.74 -16.55 1.50
N ILE A 235 -3.66 -17.30 1.36
CA ILE A 235 -3.66 -18.64 0.74
C ILE A 235 -4.51 -19.60 1.58
N ILE A 236 -4.37 -19.62 2.90
CA ILE A 236 -5.13 -20.48 3.81
C ILE A 236 -6.62 -20.15 3.73
N ARG A 237 -6.99 -18.89 3.76
CA ARG A 237 -8.39 -18.43 3.64
C ARG A 237 -9.01 -18.84 2.31
N SER A 238 -8.25 -18.75 1.23
CA SER A 238 -8.67 -19.08 -0.14
C SER A 238 -8.22 -20.47 -0.59
N ARG A 239 -7.96 -21.38 0.35
CA ARG A 239 -7.40 -22.72 0.09
C ARG A 239 -8.18 -23.56 -0.92
N SER A 240 -9.51 -23.37 -0.99
CA SER A 240 -10.35 -24.07 -1.97
C SER A 240 -10.01 -23.68 -3.42
N THR A 241 -9.57 -22.46 -3.65
CA THR A 241 -9.12 -21.96 -4.94
C THR A 241 -7.69 -22.42 -5.23
N PHE A 242 -6.78 -22.22 -4.29
CA PHE A 242 -5.36 -22.56 -4.48
C PHE A 242 -5.12 -24.04 -4.69
N LYS A 243 -5.80 -24.93 -3.99
CA LYS A 243 -5.66 -26.40 -4.17
C LYS A 243 -6.05 -26.87 -5.57
N ARG A 244 -6.86 -26.10 -6.29
CA ARG A 244 -7.28 -26.39 -7.68
C ARG A 244 -6.42 -25.67 -8.72
N SER A 245 -5.53 -24.80 -8.29
CA SER A 245 -4.64 -24.05 -9.20
C SER A 245 -3.53 -24.95 -9.69
N GLY A 246 -3.43 -25.13 -11.02
CA GLY A 246 -2.32 -25.84 -11.63
C GLY A 246 -0.98 -25.19 -11.35
N THR A 247 -0.93 -23.85 -11.27
CA THR A 247 0.28 -23.09 -10.90
C THR A 247 0.75 -23.47 -9.50
N MET A 248 -0.15 -23.51 -8.51
CA MET A 248 0.18 -23.90 -7.15
C MET A 248 0.74 -25.34 -7.10
N GLN A 249 0.09 -26.26 -7.80
CA GLN A 249 0.52 -27.66 -7.86
C GLN A 249 1.90 -27.80 -8.52
N LEU A 250 2.12 -27.10 -9.61
CA LEU A 250 3.40 -27.11 -10.33
C LEU A 250 4.53 -26.53 -9.48
N GLU A 251 4.31 -25.41 -8.81
CA GLU A 251 5.29 -24.78 -7.94
C GLU A 251 5.65 -25.66 -6.74
N MET A 252 4.67 -26.30 -6.12
CA MET A 252 4.92 -27.26 -5.05
C MET A 252 5.70 -28.50 -5.51
N TYR A 253 5.44 -28.95 -6.74
CA TYR A 253 6.14 -30.11 -7.34
C TYR A 253 7.59 -29.79 -7.69
N ASN A 254 7.87 -28.59 -8.20
CA ASN A 254 9.20 -28.19 -8.68
C ASN A 254 10.23 -27.90 -7.57
N GLY A 255 9.85 -27.99 -6.31
CA GLY A 255 10.77 -27.93 -5.19
C GLY A 255 10.35 -26.95 -4.11
N GLY A 256 10.59 -27.38 -2.87
CA GLY A 256 10.22 -26.64 -1.67
C GLY A 256 10.97 -25.33 -1.55
N THR A 257 10.22 -24.23 -1.57
CA THR A 257 10.70 -22.92 -1.17
C THR A 257 10.33 -22.65 0.28
N GLN A 258 10.98 -21.70 0.93
CA GLN A 258 10.62 -21.27 2.29
C GLN A 258 9.12 -20.93 2.40
N LEU A 259 8.55 -20.30 1.37
CA LEU A 259 7.10 -20.03 1.30
C LEU A 259 6.26 -21.29 1.54
N PHE A 260 6.57 -22.39 0.88
CA PHE A 260 5.77 -23.63 1.01
C PHE A 260 6.00 -24.34 2.32
N PHE A 261 7.21 -24.27 2.87
CA PHE A 261 7.49 -24.76 4.21
C PHE A 261 6.67 -23.98 5.25
N ASP A 262 6.70 -22.66 5.23
CA ASP A 262 5.95 -21.81 6.14
C ASP A 262 4.44 -22.00 5.96
N LEU A 263 3.97 -22.20 4.71
CA LEU A 263 2.58 -22.49 4.43
C LEU A 263 2.13 -23.82 5.02
N PHE A 264 2.96 -24.85 4.94
CA PHE A 264 2.67 -26.14 5.56
C PHE A 264 2.54 -26.00 7.08
N VAL A 265 3.49 -25.35 7.73
CA VAL A 265 3.44 -25.10 9.19
C VAL A 265 2.20 -24.29 9.57
N ALA A 266 1.90 -23.23 8.81
CA ALA A 266 0.73 -22.38 9.07
C ALA A 266 -0.60 -23.15 8.86
N LEU A 267 -0.67 -24.07 7.91
CA LEU A 267 -1.82 -24.95 7.71
C LEU A 267 -1.99 -25.95 8.88
N CYS A 268 -0.91 -26.55 9.38
CA CYS A 268 -0.95 -27.41 10.56
C CYS A 268 -1.50 -26.66 11.76
N ASN A 269 -0.96 -25.48 12.07
CA ASN A 269 -1.44 -24.64 13.16
C ASN A 269 -2.92 -24.29 13.00
N HIS A 270 -3.36 -23.96 11.77
CA HIS A 270 -4.77 -23.65 11.51
C HIS A 270 -5.69 -24.86 11.75
N VAL A 271 -5.25 -26.07 11.42
CA VAL A 271 -6.02 -27.30 11.70
C VAL A 271 -6.11 -27.55 13.19
N ASP A 272 -5.02 -27.36 13.94
CA ASP A 272 -4.99 -27.54 15.39
C ASP A 272 -5.90 -26.51 16.09
N ASP A 273 -5.93 -25.26 15.64
CA ASP A 273 -6.84 -24.23 16.14
C ASP A 273 -8.31 -24.61 15.94
N ILE A 274 -8.68 -25.12 14.76
CA ILE A 274 -10.05 -25.57 14.48
C ILE A 274 -10.41 -26.76 15.37
N SER A 275 -9.51 -27.72 15.57
CA SER A 275 -9.72 -28.90 16.39
C SER A 275 -9.91 -28.51 17.85
N SER A 276 -9.12 -27.62 18.40
CA SER A 276 -9.23 -27.13 19.78
C SER A 276 -10.53 -26.35 20.03
N THR A 277 -10.97 -25.54 19.06
CA THR A 277 -12.24 -24.77 19.18
C THR A 277 -13.47 -25.67 19.09
N SER A 278 -13.39 -26.77 18.36
CA SER A 278 -14.49 -27.76 18.26
C SER A 278 -14.63 -28.63 19.50
N SER A 279 -13.58 -28.82 20.28
CA SER A 279 -13.54 -29.66 21.47
C SER A 279 -13.97 -28.97 22.78
N THR A 280 -14.22 -27.65 22.79
CA THR A 280 -14.77 -26.95 23.95
C THR A 280 -16.25 -27.31 24.13
N PRO A 281 -16.67 -28.02 25.19
CA PRO A 281 -18.07 -28.37 25.40
C PRO A 281 -18.86 -27.07 25.61
N ARG A 282 -19.92 -26.89 24.82
CA ARG A 282 -20.94 -25.87 25.11
C ARG A 282 -21.44 -26.15 26.53
N SER A 283 -21.03 -25.31 27.48
CA SER A 283 -21.63 -25.31 28.82
C SER A 283 -23.12 -25.08 28.63
N ASN A 284 -23.90 -26.16 28.79
CA ASN A 284 -25.34 -26.12 28.93
C ASN A 284 -25.62 -25.33 30.22
N ARG A 285 -25.89 -24.03 30.10
CA ARG A 285 -26.59 -23.28 31.16
C ARG A 285 -27.98 -23.90 31.25
N GLY A 286 -28.13 -24.92 32.10
CA GLY A 286 -29.41 -25.43 32.51
C GLY A 286 -30.22 -24.31 33.13
N LEU A 287 -31.42 -24.20 32.64
CA LEU A 287 -32.53 -23.51 33.27
C LEU A 287 -32.79 -24.09 34.64
N PHE A 288 -32.66 -23.28 35.67
CA PHE A 288 -33.40 -23.37 36.91
C PHE A 288 -34.01 -22.02 37.20
#